data_8ea9f43ebc008a18fb9c6fdcde0b90dd
#
_entry.id   8ea9f43ebc008a18fb9c6fdcde0b90dd
#
_cell.length_a   1.000
_cell.length_b   1.000
_cell.length_c   1.000
_cell.angle_alpha   90.00
_cell.angle_beta   90.00
_cell.angle_gamma   90.00
#
_symmetry.space_group_name_H-M   'P 1'
#
loop_
_entity.id
_entity.type
_entity.pdbx_description
1 polymer ?
#
loop_
_entity_poly.entity_id
_entity_poly.type
_entity_poly.pdbx_seq_one_letter_code
_entity_poly.pdbx_strand_id
1 'polypeptide(L)'
;MKQAQKPKRSVGRRIALGVLLGLVVLLGILLYRSKYCLTNAAYTIQSDRLEEPIRLVQLTDLHNSTFGRDNQRLIQLVEEQSPDLILITGDLVNSGVQNAEIATRLISNLCDIAPVYVSLGNHEIEYQKKYNVDLTAAYEKAGATVLEKSYEDITVNGQSLRIGGIYGYCLPEEFLKSGEANPEECAFLSEFQDTKAYKLLLCHMPVCWIGGTSLGAWNVDCVLTGHLHGGQIILPGIGGLDAPDMGWFPGRLRGLYTSEDGRTTVVLSAGLGNTEWVPRFHNIPEIVTVDLQPERG
;
A
#
# COMPACT_ATOMS: atom_id res chain seq x y z
N MET A 1 -60.68 -24.97 -38.20
CA MET A 1 -60.10 -24.80 -36.84
C MET A 1 -58.61 -24.59 -37.02
N LYS A 2 -58.10 -23.34 -36.79
CA LYS A 2 -56.64 -23.06 -36.85
C LYS A 2 -56.10 -23.29 -35.46
N GLN A 3 -55.18 -24.27 -35.29
CA GLN A 3 -54.41 -24.47 -34.07
C GLN A 3 -53.50 -23.27 -33.89
N ALA A 4 -53.67 -22.55 -32.78
CA ALA A 4 -52.77 -21.47 -32.36
C ALA A 4 -51.42 -22.07 -31.95
N GLN A 5 -50.38 -21.81 -32.71
CA GLN A 5 -48.99 -22.13 -32.33
C GLN A 5 -48.64 -21.29 -31.07
N LYS A 6 -48.38 -21.97 -29.95
CA LYS A 6 -47.83 -21.35 -28.73
C LYS A 6 -46.45 -20.72 -29.03
N PRO A 7 -46.19 -19.52 -28.64
CA PRO A 7 -44.99 -18.82 -29.02
C PRO A 7 -43.73 -19.49 -28.44
N LYS A 8 -42.75 -19.78 -29.29
CA LYS A 8 -41.38 -20.26 -28.93
C LYS A 8 -40.56 -19.29 -28.05
N ARG A 9 -41.20 -18.25 -27.52
CA ARG A 9 -40.57 -17.19 -26.69
C ARG A 9 -40.05 -17.66 -25.32
N SER A 10 -40.38 -18.86 -24.85
CA SER A 10 -40.08 -19.25 -23.46
C SER A 10 -38.66 -19.76 -23.25
N VAL A 11 -38.02 -20.39 -24.19
CA VAL A 11 -36.66 -20.98 -24.04
C VAL A 11 -35.59 -19.91 -24.09
N GLY A 12 -35.60 -19.03 -25.08
CA GLY A 12 -34.64 -17.91 -25.18
C GLY A 12 -34.71 -16.98 -23.96
N ARG A 13 -35.93 -16.71 -23.47
CA ARG A 13 -36.11 -15.88 -22.24
C ARG A 13 -35.54 -16.57 -20.99
N ARG A 14 -35.68 -17.89 -20.86
CA ARG A 14 -35.10 -18.66 -19.74
C ARG A 14 -33.57 -18.70 -19.82
N ILE A 15 -33.00 -18.86 -21.00
CA ILE A 15 -31.55 -18.79 -21.20
C ILE A 15 -31.04 -17.39 -20.85
N ALA A 16 -31.67 -16.33 -21.38
CA ALA A 16 -31.28 -14.95 -21.05
C ALA A 16 -31.36 -14.67 -19.55
N LEU A 17 -32.43 -15.13 -18.87
CA LEU A 17 -32.57 -14.99 -17.42
C LEU A 17 -31.50 -15.78 -16.66
N GLY A 18 -31.16 -16.98 -17.11
CA GLY A 18 -30.08 -17.80 -16.53
C GLY A 18 -28.70 -17.14 -16.68
N VAL A 19 -28.40 -16.57 -17.85
CA VAL A 19 -27.17 -15.79 -18.08
C VAL A 19 -27.13 -14.56 -17.19
N LEU A 20 -28.22 -13.79 -17.13
CA LEU A 20 -28.29 -12.61 -16.27
C LEU A 20 -28.07 -12.96 -14.79
N LEU A 21 -28.72 -14.01 -14.30
CA LEU A 21 -28.51 -14.50 -12.93
C LEU A 21 -27.06 -14.93 -12.70
N GLY A 22 -26.44 -15.63 -13.64
CA GLY A 22 -25.04 -16.01 -13.59
C GLY A 22 -24.09 -14.79 -13.50
N LEU A 23 -24.37 -13.75 -14.30
CA LEU A 23 -23.61 -12.49 -14.25
C LEU A 23 -23.78 -11.76 -12.92
N VAL A 24 -25.00 -11.72 -12.36
CA VAL A 24 -25.25 -11.10 -11.04
C VAL A 24 -24.53 -11.86 -9.92
N VAL A 25 -24.55 -13.18 -9.96
CA VAL A 25 -23.79 -14.02 -8.99
C VAL A 25 -22.29 -13.79 -9.11
N LEU A 26 -21.76 -13.77 -10.34
CA LEU A 26 -20.34 -13.50 -10.58
C LEU A 26 -19.95 -12.11 -10.06
N LEU A 27 -20.74 -11.09 -10.36
CA LEU A 27 -20.54 -9.72 -9.85
C LEU A 27 -20.51 -9.70 -8.31
N GLY A 28 -21.47 -10.39 -7.67
CA GLY A 28 -21.52 -10.50 -6.21
C GLY A 28 -20.27 -11.17 -5.62
N ILE A 29 -19.78 -12.25 -6.27
CA ILE A 29 -18.54 -12.93 -5.86
C ILE A 29 -17.33 -12.00 -6.00
N LEU A 30 -17.20 -11.27 -7.10
CA LEU A 30 -16.09 -10.37 -7.34
C LEU A 30 -16.08 -9.21 -6.32
N LEU A 31 -17.24 -8.61 -6.04
CA LEU A 31 -17.39 -7.58 -5.01
C LEU A 31 -17.07 -8.12 -3.60
N TYR A 32 -17.59 -9.30 -3.26
CA TYR A 32 -17.31 -9.95 -1.98
C TYR A 32 -15.80 -10.19 -1.79
N ARG A 33 -15.14 -10.75 -2.80
CA ARG A 33 -13.69 -11.01 -2.75
C ARG A 33 -12.89 -9.73 -2.61
N SER A 34 -13.25 -8.69 -3.36
CA SER A 34 -12.57 -7.39 -3.33
C SER A 34 -12.75 -6.63 -2.01
N LYS A 35 -13.77 -7.00 -1.21
CA LYS A 35 -14.03 -6.34 0.07
C LYS A 35 -13.54 -7.14 1.28
N TYR A 36 -13.64 -8.47 1.23
CA TYR A 36 -13.49 -9.30 2.44
C TYR A 36 -12.36 -10.32 2.36
N CYS A 37 -11.83 -10.62 1.17
CA CYS A 37 -10.69 -11.51 1.03
C CYS A 37 -9.41 -10.71 1.23
N LEU A 38 -8.39 -11.41 1.72
CA LEU A 38 -7.02 -10.92 1.83
C LEU A 38 -6.11 -11.78 0.97
N THR A 39 -5.05 -11.19 0.45
CA THR A 39 -3.97 -11.88 -0.24
C THR A 39 -2.62 -11.35 0.22
N ASN A 40 -1.57 -12.10 -0.02
CA ASN A 40 -0.20 -11.67 0.15
C ASN A 40 0.48 -11.59 -1.22
N ALA A 41 1.01 -10.43 -1.58
CA ALA A 41 1.90 -10.27 -2.71
C ALA A 41 3.34 -10.41 -2.21
N ALA A 42 4.10 -11.36 -2.76
CA ALA A 42 5.46 -11.64 -2.31
C ALA A 42 6.49 -11.25 -3.38
N TYR A 43 7.51 -10.52 -2.97
CA TYR A 43 8.61 -10.06 -3.82
C TYR A 43 9.95 -10.38 -3.19
N THR A 44 10.97 -10.55 -4.02
CA THR A 44 12.36 -10.67 -3.59
C THR A 44 13.17 -9.54 -4.20
N ILE A 45 13.93 -8.82 -3.36
CA ILE A 45 14.87 -7.78 -3.77
C ILE A 45 16.26 -8.24 -3.38
N GLN A 46 17.17 -8.30 -4.34
CA GLN A 46 18.58 -8.64 -4.10
C GLN A 46 19.41 -7.37 -3.93
N SER A 47 20.38 -7.40 -3.02
CA SER A 47 21.29 -6.28 -2.78
C SER A 47 22.67 -6.78 -2.35
N ASP A 48 23.71 -6.15 -2.89
CA ASP A 48 25.11 -6.31 -2.50
C ASP A 48 25.45 -5.69 -1.13
N ARG A 49 24.49 -4.93 -0.55
CA ARG A 49 24.61 -4.31 0.78
C ARG A 49 24.16 -5.22 1.93
N LEU A 50 23.65 -6.39 1.62
CA LEU A 50 23.14 -7.35 2.60
C LEU A 50 23.98 -8.62 2.58
N GLU A 51 24.24 -9.18 3.75
CA GLU A 51 24.92 -10.47 3.93
C GLU A 51 23.95 -11.57 4.37
N GLU A 52 22.87 -11.20 5.07
CA GLU A 52 21.82 -12.10 5.55
C GLU A 52 20.44 -11.62 5.11
N PRO A 53 19.49 -12.53 4.92
CA PRO A 53 18.14 -12.17 4.49
C PRO A 53 17.36 -11.43 5.59
N ILE A 54 16.47 -10.53 5.15
CA ILE A 54 15.52 -9.81 6.01
C ILE A 54 14.14 -9.89 5.37
N ARG A 55 13.14 -10.27 6.15
CA ARG A 55 11.75 -10.30 5.70
C ARG A 55 10.96 -9.14 6.24
N LEU A 56 10.40 -8.37 5.33
CA LEU A 56 9.55 -7.23 5.60
C LEU A 56 8.09 -7.57 5.26
N VAL A 57 7.15 -7.08 6.06
CA VAL A 57 5.72 -7.10 5.69
C VAL A 57 5.21 -5.67 5.68
N GLN A 58 4.72 -5.23 4.51
CA GLN A 58 4.11 -3.91 4.33
C GLN A 58 2.59 -3.99 4.42
N LEU A 59 2.00 -3.04 5.18
CA LEU A 59 0.58 -2.72 5.20
C LEU A 59 0.41 -1.26 4.79
N THR A 60 -0.69 -0.95 4.09
CA THR A 60 -1.03 0.42 3.69
C THR A 60 -2.52 0.55 3.40
N ASP A 61 -3.04 1.76 3.42
CA ASP A 61 -4.38 2.10 2.96
C ASP A 61 -5.48 1.25 3.61
N LEU A 62 -5.46 1.11 4.93
CA LEU A 62 -6.50 0.36 5.67
C LEU A 62 -7.85 1.09 5.68
N HIS A 63 -7.83 2.43 5.81
CA HIS A 63 -9.02 3.30 5.84
C HIS A 63 -10.13 2.79 6.75
N ASN A 64 -9.79 2.43 7.98
CA ASN A 64 -10.70 1.87 8.97
C ASN A 64 -11.42 0.57 8.54
N SER A 65 -10.94 -0.09 7.48
CA SER A 65 -11.48 -1.38 7.06
C SER A 65 -11.15 -2.46 8.10
N THR A 66 -11.99 -3.49 8.15
CA THR A 66 -11.81 -4.60 9.11
C THR A 66 -11.88 -5.94 8.41
N PHE A 67 -10.93 -6.83 8.75
CA PHE A 67 -10.82 -8.18 8.21
C PHE A 67 -11.04 -9.21 9.34
N GLY A 68 -12.31 -9.53 9.57
CA GLY A 68 -12.75 -10.29 10.73
C GLY A 68 -12.89 -9.39 11.96
N ARG A 69 -13.18 -10.03 13.11
CA ARG A 69 -13.30 -9.29 14.37
C ARG A 69 -11.91 -8.77 14.78
N ASP A 70 -11.82 -7.47 15.09
CA ASP A 70 -10.57 -6.82 15.53
C ASP A 70 -9.38 -7.07 14.58
N ASN A 71 -9.63 -7.19 13.28
CA ASN A 71 -8.63 -7.50 12.25
C ASN A 71 -7.89 -8.84 12.41
N GLN A 72 -8.46 -9.81 13.14
CA GLN A 72 -7.80 -11.10 13.41
C GLN A 72 -7.29 -11.82 12.16
N ARG A 73 -8.04 -11.76 11.04
CA ARG A 73 -7.62 -12.40 9.79
C ARG A 73 -6.43 -11.69 9.14
N LEU A 74 -6.34 -10.36 9.28
CA LEU A 74 -5.20 -9.58 8.78
C LEU A 74 -3.97 -9.87 9.66
N ILE A 75 -4.13 -9.84 10.97
CA ILE A 75 -3.06 -10.12 11.94
C ILE A 75 -2.50 -11.53 11.72
N GLN A 76 -3.37 -12.54 11.58
CA GLN A 76 -2.97 -13.91 11.28
C GLN A 76 -2.20 -14.00 9.96
N LEU A 77 -2.66 -13.31 8.90
CA LEU A 77 -1.96 -13.31 7.61
C LEU A 77 -0.55 -12.71 7.72
N VAL A 78 -0.37 -11.66 8.54
CA VAL A 78 0.94 -11.06 8.82
C VAL A 78 1.82 -12.02 9.61
N GLU A 79 1.30 -12.63 10.67
CA GLU A 79 2.02 -13.60 11.50
C GLU A 79 2.51 -14.83 10.71
N GLU A 80 1.67 -15.34 9.78
CA GLU A 80 2.02 -16.43 8.86
C GLU A 80 3.23 -16.11 7.97
N GLN A 81 3.52 -14.83 7.74
CA GLN A 81 4.71 -14.43 6.96
C GLN A 81 5.98 -14.45 7.80
N SER A 82 5.91 -14.51 9.14
CA SER A 82 7.07 -14.47 10.05
C SER A 82 8.02 -13.29 9.74
N PRO A 83 7.54 -12.03 9.77
CA PRO A 83 8.34 -10.86 9.43
C PRO A 83 9.42 -10.55 10.47
N ASP A 84 10.57 -10.05 10.02
CA ASP A 84 11.56 -9.40 10.88
C ASP A 84 11.14 -7.96 11.22
N LEU A 85 10.43 -7.28 10.29
CA LEU A 85 9.88 -5.93 10.46
C LEU A 85 8.50 -5.83 9.82
N ILE A 86 7.62 -5.05 10.45
CA ILE A 86 6.32 -4.65 9.90
C ILE A 86 6.36 -3.17 9.58
N LEU A 87 6.03 -2.82 8.33
CA LEU A 87 6.16 -1.48 7.79
C LEU A 87 4.80 -0.97 7.32
N ILE A 88 4.36 0.16 7.85
CA ILE A 88 3.06 0.75 7.53
C ILE A 88 3.29 2.06 6.78
N THR A 89 2.81 2.12 5.54
CA THR A 89 3.00 3.27 4.66
C THR A 89 1.74 4.14 4.56
N GLY A 90 1.15 4.45 5.72
CA GLY A 90 0.07 5.44 5.85
C GLY A 90 -1.34 4.95 5.54
N ASP A 91 -2.26 5.88 5.69
CA ASP A 91 -3.69 5.75 5.43
C ASP A 91 -4.37 4.58 6.18
N LEU A 92 -4.00 4.41 7.47
CA LEU A 92 -4.70 3.47 8.36
C LEU A 92 -6.09 3.99 8.74
N VAL A 93 -6.24 5.32 8.90
CA VAL A 93 -7.51 5.97 9.19
C VAL A 93 -8.19 6.47 7.93
N ASN A 94 -9.51 6.70 8.02
CA ASN A 94 -10.24 7.48 7.03
C ASN A 94 -10.53 8.87 7.60
N SER A 95 -10.05 9.93 6.94
CA SER A 95 -10.23 11.33 7.39
C SER A 95 -11.71 11.76 7.45
N GLY A 96 -12.61 11.03 6.79
CA GLY A 96 -14.06 11.27 6.83
C GLY A 96 -14.74 10.87 8.14
N VAL A 97 -14.13 9.99 8.95
CA VAL A 97 -14.73 9.38 10.14
C VAL A 97 -13.79 9.49 11.33
N GLN A 98 -14.24 10.14 12.40
CA GLN A 98 -13.46 10.27 13.64
C GLN A 98 -13.39 8.93 14.40
N ASN A 99 -12.50 8.04 13.95
CA ASN A 99 -12.24 6.76 14.59
C ASN A 99 -10.80 6.31 14.30
N ALA A 100 -9.92 6.46 15.29
CA ALA A 100 -8.55 5.96 15.24
C ALA A 100 -8.37 4.62 15.98
N GLU A 101 -9.43 4.12 16.64
CA GLU A 101 -9.33 2.92 17.48
C GLU A 101 -8.97 1.67 16.67
N ILE A 102 -9.49 1.55 15.45
CA ILE A 102 -9.19 0.42 14.56
C ILE A 102 -7.68 0.39 14.23
N ALA A 103 -7.11 1.54 13.89
CA ALA A 103 -5.70 1.67 13.56
C ALA A 103 -4.81 1.40 14.78
N THR A 104 -5.06 2.05 15.92
CA THR A 104 -4.24 1.89 17.13
C THR A 104 -4.31 0.46 17.68
N ARG A 105 -5.48 -0.18 17.63
CA ARG A 105 -5.62 -1.59 18.05
C ARG A 105 -4.88 -2.53 17.10
N LEU A 106 -4.95 -2.30 15.80
CA LEU A 106 -4.19 -3.07 14.82
C LEU A 106 -2.68 -2.95 15.08
N ILE A 107 -2.16 -1.72 15.21
CA ILE A 107 -0.75 -1.47 15.53
C ILE A 107 -0.33 -2.23 16.79
N SER A 108 -1.10 -2.11 17.87
CA SER A 108 -0.77 -2.80 19.13
C SER A 108 -0.65 -4.31 18.95
N ASN A 109 -1.57 -4.95 18.21
CA ASN A 109 -1.50 -6.38 17.95
C ASN A 109 -0.33 -6.76 17.01
N LEU A 110 0.02 -5.90 16.07
CA LEU A 110 1.15 -6.14 15.17
C LEU A 110 2.50 -6.02 15.89
N CYS A 111 2.60 -5.16 16.90
CA CYS A 111 3.78 -5.03 17.75
C CYS A 111 4.08 -6.30 18.57
N ASP A 112 3.10 -7.16 18.79
CA ASP A 112 3.32 -8.48 19.42
C ASP A 112 4.00 -9.49 18.48
N ILE A 113 4.03 -9.21 17.16
CA ILE A 113 4.62 -10.07 16.12
C ILE A 113 6.06 -9.65 15.81
N ALA A 114 6.27 -8.37 15.49
CA ALA A 114 7.57 -7.82 15.13
C ALA A 114 7.59 -6.29 15.34
N PRO A 115 8.77 -5.63 15.34
CA PRO A 115 8.86 -4.17 15.38
C PRO A 115 8.05 -3.52 14.26
N VAL A 116 7.26 -2.49 14.60
CA VAL A 116 6.35 -1.77 13.68
C VAL A 116 6.86 -0.36 13.45
N TYR A 117 7.09 -0.01 12.19
CA TYR A 117 7.41 1.34 11.73
C TYR A 117 6.28 1.90 10.88
N VAL A 118 5.92 3.16 11.11
CA VAL A 118 4.80 3.82 10.45
C VAL A 118 5.25 5.13 9.83
N SER A 119 4.99 5.36 8.54
CA SER A 119 4.91 6.71 7.96
C SER A 119 3.45 7.12 7.82
N LEU A 120 3.18 8.42 7.91
CA LEU A 120 1.82 8.94 7.76
C LEU A 120 1.42 9.01 6.29
N GLY A 121 0.12 8.85 6.00
CA GLY A 121 -0.48 9.13 4.71
C GLY A 121 -1.28 10.43 4.71
N ASN A 122 -1.91 10.77 3.58
CA ASN A 122 -2.71 11.99 3.48
C ASN A 122 -3.94 11.95 4.40
N HIS A 123 -4.52 10.79 4.64
CA HIS A 123 -5.66 10.66 5.55
C HIS A 123 -5.29 10.88 7.01
N GLU A 124 -4.10 10.48 7.46
CA GLU A 124 -3.62 10.84 8.80
C GLU A 124 -3.44 12.35 8.94
N ILE A 125 -2.81 13.02 7.96
CA ILE A 125 -2.58 14.47 7.98
C ILE A 125 -3.90 15.24 8.01
N GLU A 126 -4.85 14.87 7.15
CA GLU A 126 -6.18 15.46 7.14
C GLU A 126 -6.96 15.20 8.43
N TYR A 127 -6.88 13.98 8.97
CA TYR A 127 -7.53 13.57 10.20
C TYR A 127 -7.04 14.40 11.38
N GLN A 128 -5.71 14.53 11.56
CA GLN A 128 -5.09 15.31 12.62
C GLN A 128 -5.55 16.78 12.56
N LYS A 129 -5.54 17.37 11.36
CA LYS A 129 -6.00 18.75 11.14
C LYS A 129 -7.50 18.91 11.41
N LYS A 130 -8.33 18.00 10.93
CA LYS A 130 -9.80 18.07 11.00
C LYS A 130 -10.34 17.91 12.40
N TYR A 131 -9.77 16.96 13.15
CA TYR A 131 -10.26 16.60 14.48
C TYR A 131 -9.42 17.15 15.62
N ASN A 132 -8.35 17.87 15.30
CA ASN A 132 -7.38 18.43 16.26
C ASN A 132 -6.86 17.37 17.25
N VAL A 133 -6.38 16.25 16.71
CA VAL A 133 -5.82 15.11 17.45
C VAL A 133 -4.41 14.81 16.96
N ASP A 134 -3.59 14.23 17.82
CA ASP A 134 -2.25 13.78 17.51
C ASP A 134 -2.26 12.26 17.27
N LEU A 135 -2.27 11.85 15.98
CA LEU A 135 -2.21 10.44 15.61
C LEU A 135 -0.81 9.88 15.77
N THR A 136 0.23 10.69 15.61
CA THR A 136 1.61 10.27 15.85
C THR A 136 1.76 9.76 17.28
N ALA A 137 1.39 10.57 18.27
CA ALA A 137 1.41 10.17 19.67
C ALA A 137 0.48 8.96 19.95
N ALA A 138 -0.65 8.84 19.25
CA ALA A 138 -1.57 7.71 19.42
C ALA A 138 -0.97 6.39 18.87
N TYR A 139 -0.25 6.43 17.76
CA TYR A 139 0.41 5.26 17.15
C TYR A 139 1.65 4.85 17.95
N GLU A 140 2.43 5.82 18.45
CA GLU A 140 3.55 5.57 19.37
C GLU A 140 3.08 4.93 20.69
N LYS A 141 1.99 5.42 21.24
CA LYS A 141 1.36 4.83 22.43
C LYS A 141 0.87 3.38 22.16
N ALA A 142 0.50 3.07 20.95
CA ALA A 142 0.13 1.71 20.52
C ALA A 142 1.35 0.79 20.31
N GLY A 143 2.58 1.34 20.36
CA GLY A 143 3.84 0.59 20.30
C GLY A 143 4.65 0.75 19.02
N ALA A 144 4.17 1.50 18.03
CA ALA A 144 4.91 1.73 16.79
C ALA A 144 5.96 2.83 16.94
N THR A 145 7.00 2.77 16.10
CA THR A 145 7.87 3.92 15.80
C THR A 145 7.26 4.69 14.63
N VAL A 146 6.90 5.95 14.82
CA VAL A 146 6.36 6.81 13.77
C VAL A 146 7.47 7.67 13.17
N LEU A 147 7.60 7.61 11.86
CA LEU A 147 8.61 8.34 11.10
C LEU A 147 7.93 9.41 10.22
N GLU A 148 8.18 10.67 10.53
CA GLU A 148 7.68 11.81 9.75
C GLU A 148 8.85 12.77 9.47
N LYS A 149 9.38 12.71 8.25
CA LYS A 149 10.62 13.38 7.85
C LYS A 149 11.73 13.10 8.88
N SER A 150 11.81 11.84 9.30
CA SER A 150 12.77 11.34 10.29
C SER A 150 13.20 9.91 9.93
N TYR A 151 14.29 9.46 10.52
CA TYR A 151 14.81 8.11 10.30
C TYR A 151 15.41 7.53 11.57
N GLU A 152 15.53 6.21 11.60
CA GLU A 152 16.31 5.44 12.57
C GLU A 152 17.33 4.55 11.88
N ASP A 153 18.52 4.46 12.46
CA ASP A 153 19.54 3.46 12.14
C ASP A 153 19.36 2.26 13.07
N ILE A 154 19.07 1.12 12.50
CA ILE A 154 18.79 -0.12 13.25
C ILE A 154 19.65 -1.28 12.77
N THR A 155 19.66 -2.36 13.54
CA THR A 155 20.29 -3.63 13.17
C THR A 155 19.25 -4.74 13.16
N VAL A 156 19.12 -5.43 12.04
CA VAL A 156 18.21 -6.58 11.86
C VAL A 156 19.02 -7.73 11.30
N ASN A 157 19.00 -8.89 11.96
CA ASN A 157 19.77 -10.07 11.55
C ASN A 157 21.26 -9.79 11.33
N GLY A 158 21.83 -8.85 12.14
CA GLY A 158 23.21 -8.41 11.98
C GLY A 158 23.46 -7.38 10.87
N GLN A 159 22.45 -7.01 10.09
CA GLN A 159 22.53 -6.04 9.00
C GLN A 159 22.20 -4.63 9.47
N SER A 160 22.94 -3.63 9.01
CA SER A 160 22.66 -2.22 9.28
C SER A 160 21.65 -1.68 8.28
N LEU A 161 20.50 -1.22 8.78
CA LEU A 161 19.45 -0.58 8.00
C LEU A 161 19.24 0.84 8.49
N ARG A 162 18.96 1.75 7.57
CA ARG A 162 18.36 3.05 7.88
C ARG A 162 16.92 3.02 7.38
N ILE A 163 15.96 3.16 8.30
CA ILE A 163 14.54 3.25 7.98
C ILE A 163 14.12 4.70 8.11
N GLY A 164 13.60 5.29 7.04
CA GLY A 164 13.04 6.63 7.04
C GLY A 164 11.56 6.65 6.70
N GLY A 165 10.87 7.70 7.13
CA GLY A 165 9.46 7.90 6.82
C GLY A 165 9.17 9.31 6.32
N ILE A 166 8.37 9.41 5.27
CA ILE A 166 7.93 10.66 4.68
C ILE A 166 6.57 10.48 4.01
N TYR A 167 5.73 11.49 4.09
CA TYR A 167 4.45 11.48 3.37
C TYR A 167 4.60 11.84 1.89
N GLY A 168 5.46 12.81 1.60
CA GLY A 168 5.47 13.64 0.40
C GLY A 168 5.87 12.96 -0.91
N TYR A 169 5.93 13.80 -1.95
CA TYR A 169 6.22 13.38 -3.32
C TYR A 169 7.71 13.14 -3.58
N CYS A 170 8.60 13.64 -2.70
CA CYS A 170 10.06 13.44 -2.78
C CYS A 170 10.72 13.99 -4.06
N LEU A 171 10.24 15.11 -4.55
CA LEU A 171 10.81 15.74 -5.75
C LEU A 171 12.27 16.15 -5.53
N PRO A 172 13.15 16.03 -6.53
CA PRO A 172 14.55 16.44 -6.45
C PRO A 172 14.72 17.94 -6.20
N GLU A 173 15.89 18.33 -5.64
CA GLU A 173 16.22 19.72 -5.29
C GLU A 173 16.16 20.69 -6.49
N GLU A 174 16.33 20.21 -7.70
CA GLU A 174 16.22 21.05 -8.92
C GLU A 174 14.85 21.71 -9.06
N PHE A 175 13.80 21.10 -8.49
CA PHE A 175 12.44 21.63 -8.46
C PHE A 175 12.17 22.64 -7.34
N LEU A 176 13.15 22.92 -6.46
CA LEU A 176 13.02 23.96 -5.43
C LEU A 176 12.85 25.35 -6.03
N LYS A 177 13.52 25.63 -7.15
CA LYS A 177 13.45 26.97 -7.80
C LYS A 177 12.10 27.24 -8.44
N SER A 178 11.40 26.21 -8.92
CA SER A 178 10.04 26.33 -9.45
C SER A 178 8.98 26.38 -8.33
N GLY A 179 9.34 26.00 -7.10
CA GLY A 179 8.41 25.88 -5.98
C GLY A 179 7.58 24.59 -6.00
N GLU A 180 7.91 23.64 -6.86
CA GLU A 180 7.24 22.34 -6.94
C GLU A 180 7.76 21.37 -5.86
N ALA A 181 9.06 21.39 -5.54
CA ALA A 181 9.64 20.59 -4.48
C ALA A 181 9.48 21.28 -3.11
N ASN A 182 9.32 20.44 -2.07
CA ASN A 182 9.27 20.90 -0.68
C ASN A 182 10.68 20.97 -0.09
N PRO A 183 11.13 22.13 0.44
CA PRO A 183 12.46 22.29 1.02
C PRO A 183 12.75 21.34 2.20
N GLU A 184 11.74 21.06 3.03
CA GLU A 184 11.90 20.17 4.18
C GLU A 184 12.05 18.71 3.76
N GLU A 185 11.33 18.29 2.69
CA GLU A 185 11.48 16.96 2.11
C GLU A 185 12.87 16.77 1.50
N CYS A 186 13.34 17.74 0.73
CA CYS A 186 14.68 17.72 0.15
C CYS A 186 15.78 17.66 1.23
N ALA A 187 15.66 18.48 2.29
CA ALA A 187 16.60 18.48 3.40
C ALA A 187 16.64 17.11 4.11
N PHE A 188 15.48 16.54 4.39
CA PHE A 188 15.36 15.20 4.97
C PHE A 188 16.00 14.13 4.08
N LEU A 189 15.67 14.10 2.78
CA LEU A 189 16.17 13.09 1.86
C LEU A 189 17.69 13.23 1.62
N SER A 190 18.22 14.46 1.61
CA SER A 190 19.66 14.71 1.54
C SER A 190 20.41 14.13 2.75
N GLU A 191 19.85 14.24 3.96
CA GLU A 191 20.42 13.65 5.17
C GLU A 191 20.19 12.13 5.21
N PHE A 192 18.99 11.67 4.87
CA PHE A 192 18.62 10.28 4.88
C PHE A 192 19.51 9.42 3.99
N GLN A 193 19.86 9.90 2.81
CA GLN A 193 20.70 9.14 1.87
C GLN A 193 22.17 9.04 2.27
N ASP A 194 22.66 9.86 3.21
CA ASP A 194 24.08 9.92 3.61
C ASP A 194 24.40 8.81 4.62
N THR A 195 24.40 7.58 4.16
CA THR A 195 24.80 6.39 4.93
C THR A 195 25.24 5.25 4.02
N LYS A 196 26.01 4.32 4.58
CA LYS A 196 26.37 3.04 3.94
C LYS A 196 25.37 1.94 4.25
N ALA A 197 24.52 2.11 5.27
CA ALA A 197 23.47 1.17 5.61
C ALA A 197 22.49 0.96 4.44
N TYR A 198 21.77 -0.16 4.42
CA TYR A 198 20.66 -0.36 3.49
C TYR A 198 19.54 0.63 3.82
N LYS A 199 19.14 1.42 2.82
CA LYS A 199 18.19 2.52 2.99
C LYS A 199 16.79 2.10 2.56
N LEU A 200 15.89 2.05 3.56
CA LEU A 200 14.50 1.67 3.41
C LEU A 200 13.62 2.88 3.71
N LEU A 201 12.94 3.41 2.70
CA LEU A 201 12.10 4.59 2.83
C LEU A 201 10.61 4.21 2.79
N LEU A 202 9.86 4.58 3.82
CA LEU A 202 8.41 4.52 3.83
C LEU A 202 7.89 5.85 3.27
N CYS A 203 7.31 5.81 2.07
CA CYS A 203 6.77 6.99 1.39
C CYS A 203 5.37 6.71 0.87
N HIS A 204 4.35 7.34 1.48
CA HIS A 204 2.97 7.06 1.09
C HIS A 204 2.70 7.38 -0.38
N MET A 205 3.15 8.55 -0.87
CA MET A 205 2.87 9.07 -2.21
C MET A 205 3.83 8.52 -3.28
N PRO A 206 3.36 7.64 -4.20
CA PRO A 206 4.25 6.93 -5.13
C PRO A 206 4.56 7.70 -6.41
N VAL A 207 3.81 8.74 -6.77
CA VAL A 207 3.73 9.28 -8.14
C VAL A 207 5.08 9.69 -8.71
N CYS A 208 5.89 10.44 -7.96
CA CYS A 208 7.21 10.87 -8.41
C CYS A 208 8.22 9.72 -8.50
N TRP A 209 8.05 8.70 -7.68
CA TRP A 209 8.90 7.50 -7.71
C TRP A 209 8.59 6.63 -8.92
N ILE A 210 7.34 6.22 -9.10
CA ILE A 210 6.94 5.37 -10.23
C ILE A 210 6.90 6.12 -11.56
N GLY A 211 6.72 7.44 -11.55
CA GLY A 211 6.81 8.31 -12.71
C GLY A 211 8.24 8.56 -13.18
N GLY A 212 9.24 8.23 -12.36
CA GLY A 212 10.65 8.34 -12.70
C GLY A 212 11.31 9.65 -12.28
N THR A 213 10.58 10.67 -11.81
CA THR A 213 11.15 11.97 -11.44
C THR A 213 12.08 11.87 -10.22
N SER A 214 11.68 11.10 -9.19
CA SER A 214 12.48 10.89 -7.97
C SER A 214 13.32 9.61 -8.03
N LEU A 215 12.94 8.67 -8.89
CA LEU A 215 13.61 7.39 -9.06
C LEU A 215 15.00 7.58 -9.68
N GLY A 216 16.03 7.28 -8.91
CA GLY A 216 17.42 7.51 -9.29
C GLY A 216 17.95 8.92 -8.96
N ALA A 217 17.09 9.88 -8.55
CA ALA A 217 17.54 11.19 -8.08
C ALA A 217 18.08 11.13 -6.65
N TRP A 218 17.49 10.25 -5.82
CA TRP A 218 17.90 10.02 -4.45
C TRP A 218 18.59 8.65 -4.32
N ASN A 219 19.62 8.56 -3.51
CA ASN A 219 20.32 7.30 -3.24
C ASN A 219 19.59 6.51 -2.16
N VAL A 220 18.48 5.89 -2.53
CA VAL A 220 17.62 5.05 -1.68
C VAL A 220 17.61 3.64 -2.28
N ASP A 221 17.75 2.59 -1.45
CA ASP A 221 17.79 1.22 -1.94
C ASP A 221 16.38 0.65 -2.18
N CYS A 222 15.46 0.89 -1.25
CA CYS A 222 14.07 0.44 -1.36
C CYS A 222 13.08 1.50 -0.87
N VAL A 223 12.03 1.74 -1.63
CA VAL A 223 10.91 2.63 -1.28
C VAL A 223 9.64 1.82 -1.24
N LEU A 224 8.93 1.83 -0.09
CA LEU A 224 7.61 1.21 0.03
C LEU A 224 6.53 2.30 -0.06
N THR A 225 5.50 2.04 -0.88
CA THR A 225 4.47 3.03 -1.21
C THR A 225 3.07 2.43 -1.20
N GLY A 226 2.06 3.31 -1.06
CA GLY A 226 0.63 2.96 -1.12
C GLY A 226 -0.16 3.91 -2.02
N HIS A 227 -1.26 4.47 -1.48
CA HIS A 227 -2.06 5.56 -2.03
C HIS A 227 -2.91 5.25 -3.28
N LEU A 228 -2.44 4.44 -4.21
CA LEU A 228 -3.12 4.23 -5.50
C LEU A 228 -4.24 3.18 -5.46
N HIS A 229 -4.43 2.53 -4.33
CA HIS A 229 -5.48 1.50 -4.14
C HIS A 229 -5.53 0.43 -5.24
N GLY A 230 -4.40 0.19 -5.92
CA GLY A 230 -4.36 -0.72 -7.06
C GLY A 230 -5.29 -0.34 -8.21
N GLY A 231 -5.64 0.94 -8.35
CA GLY A 231 -6.55 1.46 -9.37
C GLY A 231 -8.02 1.18 -9.09
N GLN A 232 -8.38 0.97 -7.82
CA GLN A 232 -9.73 0.82 -7.27
C GLN A 232 -10.59 -0.25 -7.97
N ILE A 233 -10.93 -0.06 -9.25
CA ILE A 233 -11.70 -0.98 -10.10
C ILE A 233 -10.76 -1.51 -11.18
N ILE A 234 -10.55 -2.82 -11.22
CA ILE A 234 -9.74 -3.48 -12.25
C ILE A 234 -10.66 -4.06 -13.32
N LEU A 235 -10.52 -3.56 -14.54
CA LEU A 235 -11.24 -4.08 -15.71
C LEU A 235 -10.38 -5.17 -16.38
N PRO A 236 -10.90 -6.40 -16.55
CA PRO A 236 -10.16 -7.47 -17.20
C PRO A 236 -9.68 -7.07 -18.61
N GLY A 237 -8.38 -7.21 -18.87
CA GLY A 237 -7.75 -6.89 -20.16
C GLY A 237 -7.50 -5.40 -20.41
N ILE A 238 -7.96 -4.49 -19.52
CA ILE A 238 -7.78 -3.05 -19.63
C ILE A 238 -6.85 -2.53 -18.53
N GLY A 239 -7.05 -2.99 -17.29
CA GLY A 239 -6.31 -2.53 -16.11
C GLY A 239 -7.16 -1.72 -15.15
N GLY A 240 -6.52 -0.89 -14.32
CA GLY A 240 -7.20 -0.02 -13.37
C GLY A 240 -8.00 1.07 -14.03
N LEU A 241 -9.16 1.38 -13.44
CA LEU A 241 -10.05 2.40 -14.00
C LEU A 241 -9.56 3.79 -13.64
N ASP A 242 -9.19 4.01 -12.38
CA ASP A 242 -8.78 5.31 -11.85
C ASP A 242 -7.84 5.12 -10.65
N ALA A 243 -6.89 6.02 -10.49
CA ALA A 243 -6.06 6.08 -9.30
C ALA A 243 -5.78 7.52 -8.89
N PRO A 244 -5.71 7.80 -7.56
CA PRO A 244 -5.35 9.12 -7.07
C PRO A 244 -4.08 9.65 -7.75
N ASP A 245 -4.05 10.94 -8.05
CA ASP A 245 -2.94 11.68 -8.70
C ASP A 245 -2.51 11.18 -10.09
N MET A 246 -3.02 10.05 -10.55
CA MET A 246 -2.71 9.48 -11.87
C MET A 246 -3.88 9.56 -12.86
N GLY A 247 -5.11 9.76 -12.36
CA GLY A 247 -6.32 9.84 -13.16
C GLY A 247 -6.72 8.52 -13.81
N TRP A 248 -7.36 8.61 -14.98
CA TRP A 248 -7.98 7.50 -15.67
C TRP A 248 -6.98 6.58 -16.36
N PHE A 249 -7.19 5.26 -16.21
CA PHE A 249 -6.40 4.19 -16.83
C PHE A 249 -4.90 4.28 -16.56
N PRO A 250 -4.48 4.41 -15.30
CA PRO A 250 -3.07 4.45 -14.95
C PRO A 250 -2.37 3.14 -15.28
N GLY A 251 -1.18 3.22 -15.84
CA GLY A 251 -0.42 2.04 -16.28
C GLY A 251 0.30 1.29 -15.15
N ARG A 252 0.53 1.95 -14.01
CA ARG A 252 1.28 1.41 -12.86
C ARG A 252 0.41 1.49 -11.62
N LEU A 253 0.10 0.34 -11.03
CA LEU A 253 -0.91 0.25 -9.96
C LEU A 253 -0.43 -0.54 -8.74
N ARG A 254 0.48 -1.48 -8.95
CA ARG A 254 1.07 -2.35 -7.93
C ARG A 254 2.31 -3.04 -8.49
N GLY A 255 3.17 -3.57 -7.63
CA GLY A 255 4.33 -4.36 -8.02
C GLY A 255 5.65 -3.68 -7.73
N LEU A 256 6.71 -4.14 -8.40
CA LEU A 256 8.05 -3.58 -8.29
C LEU A 256 8.36 -2.69 -9.49
N TYR A 257 8.99 -1.55 -9.21
CA TYR A 257 9.51 -0.62 -10.20
C TYR A 257 10.95 -0.28 -9.83
N THR A 258 11.90 -0.64 -10.70
CA THR A 258 13.31 -0.47 -10.43
C THR A 258 13.87 0.64 -11.32
N SER A 259 14.81 1.44 -10.78
CA SER A 259 15.54 2.47 -11.53
C SER A 259 16.34 1.84 -12.66
N GLU A 260 16.68 2.62 -13.70
CA GLU A 260 17.43 2.13 -14.86
C GLU A 260 18.81 1.57 -14.48
N ASP A 261 19.42 2.12 -13.43
CA ASP A 261 20.71 1.66 -12.90
C ASP A 261 20.58 0.49 -11.88
N GLY A 262 19.37 0.03 -11.62
CA GLY A 262 19.07 -1.09 -10.73
C GLY A 262 19.22 -0.81 -9.24
N ARG A 263 19.61 0.42 -8.83
CA ARG A 263 19.94 0.74 -7.43
C ARG A 263 18.74 0.94 -6.53
N THR A 264 17.67 1.54 -7.05
CA THR A 264 16.47 1.83 -6.28
C THR A 264 15.31 0.94 -6.73
N THR A 265 14.66 0.26 -5.81
CA THR A 265 13.43 -0.49 -6.08
C THR A 265 12.27 0.12 -5.32
N VAL A 266 11.19 0.41 -6.02
CA VAL A 266 9.92 0.88 -5.45
C VAL A 266 8.96 -0.29 -5.35
N VAL A 267 8.42 -0.51 -4.17
CA VAL A 267 7.36 -1.48 -3.88
C VAL A 267 6.05 -0.72 -3.78
N LEU A 268 5.16 -0.92 -4.73
CA LEU A 268 3.83 -0.31 -4.74
C LEU A 268 2.78 -1.35 -4.37
N SER A 269 2.13 -1.14 -3.22
CA SER A 269 1.04 -2.00 -2.77
C SER A 269 -0.31 -1.49 -3.27
N ALA A 270 -1.22 -2.43 -3.53
CA ALA A 270 -2.62 -2.10 -3.79
C ALA A 270 -3.41 -1.77 -2.51
N GLY A 271 -2.81 -1.97 -1.33
CA GLY A 271 -3.41 -1.63 -0.05
C GLY A 271 -4.60 -2.51 0.37
N LEU A 272 -5.13 -2.21 1.54
CA LEU A 272 -6.10 -3.05 2.24
C LEU A 272 -7.55 -2.56 2.12
N GLY A 273 -7.77 -1.28 2.32
CA GLY A 273 -9.09 -0.71 2.48
C GLY A 273 -9.59 0.08 1.27
N ASN A 274 -10.58 0.89 1.57
CA ASN A 274 -11.26 1.72 0.59
C ASN A 274 -11.66 3.05 1.23
N THR A 275 -11.31 4.17 0.59
CA THR A 275 -11.59 5.51 1.12
C THR A 275 -13.01 5.98 0.84
N GLU A 276 -13.54 5.58 -0.30
CA GLU A 276 -14.74 6.15 -0.89
C GLU A 276 -15.92 5.16 -0.86
N TRP A 277 -17.09 5.67 -1.18
CA TRP A 277 -18.28 4.87 -1.42
C TRP A 277 -18.18 4.00 -2.69
N VAL A 278 -17.19 4.26 -3.57
CA VAL A 278 -16.90 3.40 -4.72
C VAL A 278 -16.18 2.14 -4.22
N PRO A 279 -16.78 0.96 -4.37
CA PRO A 279 -16.16 -0.27 -3.89
C PRO A 279 -14.96 -0.68 -4.75
N ARG A 280 -14.00 -1.38 -4.16
CA ARG A 280 -13.03 -2.16 -4.94
C ARG A 280 -13.75 -3.20 -5.77
N PHE A 281 -13.34 -3.35 -7.02
CA PHE A 281 -13.88 -4.37 -7.92
C PHE A 281 -12.75 -5.11 -8.63
N HIS A 282 -12.77 -6.45 -8.55
CA HIS A 282 -11.72 -7.32 -9.10
C HIS A 282 -10.30 -6.94 -8.63
N ASN A 283 -10.23 -6.39 -7.43
CA ASN A 283 -9.04 -5.83 -6.79
C ASN A 283 -9.02 -6.24 -5.31
N ILE A 284 -8.43 -7.41 -5.05
CA ILE A 284 -8.42 -8.00 -3.70
C ILE A 284 -7.44 -7.23 -2.82
N PRO A 285 -7.83 -6.85 -1.57
CA PRO A 285 -6.94 -6.30 -0.58
C PRO A 285 -5.70 -7.15 -0.35
N GLU A 286 -4.53 -6.52 -0.23
CA GLU A 286 -3.26 -7.24 -0.06
C GLU A 286 -2.39 -6.64 1.04
N ILE A 287 -1.63 -7.52 1.69
CA ILE A 287 -0.35 -7.17 2.32
C ILE A 287 0.76 -7.46 1.32
N VAL A 288 1.93 -6.88 1.53
CA VAL A 288 3.09 -7.17 0.68
C VAL A 288 4.21 -7.72 1.55
N THR A 289 4.72 -8.90 1.20
CA THR A 289 5.94 -9.46 1.78
C THR A 289 7.12 -9.15 0.87
N VAL A 290 8.19 -8.58 1.42
CA VAL A 290 9.43 -8.31 0.70
C VAL A 290 10.56 -9.08 1.38
N ASP A 291 11.12 -10.05 0.67
CA ASP A 291 12.35 -10.74 1.07
C ASP A 291 13.54 -9.98 0.51
N LEU A 292 14.21 -9.21 1.36
CA LEU A 292 15.53 -8.63 1.04
C LEU A 292 16.56 -9.74 1.16
N GLN A 293 17.35 -9.96 0.12
CA GLN A 293 18.35 -11.04 0.07
C GLN A 293 19.72 -10.54 -0.39
N PRO A 294 20.79 -11.16 0.12
CA PRO A 294 22.11 -10.94 -0.44
C PRO A 294 22.13 -11.23 -1.94
N GLU A 295 22.86 -10.40 -2.70
CA GLU A 295 23.18 -10.72 -4.07
C GLU A 295 24.15 -11.91 -4.08
N ARG A 296 23.71 -13.04 -4.63
CA ARG A 296 24.59 -14.21 -4.78
C ARG A 296 25.43 -13.99 -6.01
N GLY A 297 26.75 -13.82 -5.80
CA GLY A 297 27.77 -13.74 -6.85
C GLY A 297 27.81 -15.01 -7.74
#